data_2fbc3dfef2e2093e20df0679ab6b2046
#
_entry.id   2fbc3dfef2e2093e20df0679ab6b2046
#
_cell.length_a   1.000
_cell.length_b   1.000
_cell.length_c   1.000
_cell.angle_alpha   90.00
_cell.angle_beta   90.00
_cell.angle_gamma   90.00
#
_symmetry.space_group_name_H-M   'P 1'
#
loop_
_entity.id
_entity.type
_entity.pdbx_description
1 polymer ?
#
loop_
_entity_poly.entity_id
_entity_poly.type
_entity_poly.pdbx_seq_one_letter_code
_entity_poly.pdbx_strand_id
1 'polypeptide(L)'
;MQNQKEFENMTIVTAMIQIIKQSQNSHLSNEFWKNCETHLAFLRAQLGLSDIQIVFIAMLIERDYVMSWSDFALYLDITNFEARTHADELDELVKKGWVSQDTNIMRDDMGYKLASEAANALINNQVFVPEEPKAATEEKTIDDDDDDNDIEEDGHHCCNNNSQDNSYSPTLKFYTDIQKKTLFFNPAEQQQIQRLTQMLSPKKFHSIQRRLTAQGMRKGVVCLLHGGPGTGKTETVLQIARQTGRDILQVDIAGLRTKWVGESLKNIKSVFSTYRGICDAYDDVPILFFNEADGIFSKRSTRSQQYCDKEENAMQNIILQEIEEFDGILIATTNLACNMDEAFERRFLYKIELKKPEREVKAKIWSSMLKKLSKDDALHLATRFDFSGGQIENVARTRAIDYILSGRYASLDEIEAYCQSEILDDRKERHHIAGFAA
;
A
#
# COMPACT_ATOMS: atom_id res chain seq x y z
N MET A 1 -27.99 33.04 -5.35
CA MET A 1 -28.63 32.02 -6.21
C MET A 1 -27.67 30.94 -6.72
N GLN A 2 -26.37 31.21 -6.94
CA GLN A 2 -25.39 30.18 -7.29
C GLN A 2 -25.07 29.25 -6.09
N ASN A 3 -24.84 29.80 -4.91
CA ASN A 3 -24.55 29.05 -3.70
C ASN A 3 -25.66 28.11 -3.21
N GLN A 4 -26.95 28.42 -3.52
CA GLN A 4 -28.05 27.54 -3.14
C GLN A 4 -28.16 26.28 -4.00
N LYS A 5 -27.77 26.34 -5.27
CA LYS A 5 -27.76 25.17 -6.17
C LYS A 5 -26.54 24.23 -5.92
N GLU A 6 -25.43 24.75 -5.41
CA GLU A 6 -24.30 23.95 -5.03
C GLU A 6 -24.56 23.13 -3.75
N PHE A 7 -25.34 23.67 -2.80
CA PHE A 7 -25.78 22.97 -1.60
C PHE A 7 -26.72 21.80 -1.87
N GLU A 8 -27.61 21.91 -2.88
CA GLU A 8 -28.62 20.88 -3.17
C GLU A 8 -28.05 19.56 -3.70
N ASN A 9 -26.82 19.55 -4.24
CA ASN A 9 -26.17 18.37 -4.78
C ASN A 9 -24.93 17.93 -3.98
N MET A 10 -24.61 18.58 -2.87
CA MET A 10 -23.45 18.29 -2.05
C MET A 10 -23.74 17.10 -1.11
N THR A 11 -22.82 16.13 -1.07
CA THR A 11 -22.87 15.00 -0.12
C THR A 11 -21.78 15.14 0.93
N ILE A 12 -21.91 14.44 2.07
CA ILE A 12 -20.89 14.43 3.13
C ILE A 12 -19.55 13.98 2.54
N VAL A 13 -19.58 12.91 1.74
CA VAL A 13 -18.38 12.36 1.09
C VAL A 13 -17.70 13.37 0.15
N THR A 14 -18.47 14.04 -0.72
CA THR A 14 -17.91 15.02 -1.66
C THR A 14 -17.35 16.24 -0.94
N ALA A 15 -17.99 16.71 0.12
CA ALA A 15 -17.50 17.81 0.93
C ALA A 15 -16.21 17.43 1.68
N MET A 16 -16.16 16.22 2.29
CA MET A 16 -14.95 15.70 2.96
C MET A 16 -13.77 15.58 2.01
N ILE A 17 -13.97 15.05 0.80
CA ILE A 17 -12.90 14.94 -0.21
C ILE A 17 -12.31 16.31 -0.55
N GLN A 18 -13.13 17.36 -0.62
CA GLN A 18 -12.63 18.71 -0.91
C GLN A 18 -11.83 19.28 0.27
N ILE A 19 -12.24 19.01 1.51
CA ILE A 19 -11.45 19.38 2.69
C ILE A 19 -10.12 18.64 2.70
N ILE A 20 -10.09 17.33 2.47
CA ILE A 20 -8.88 16.52 2.35
C ILE A 20 -7.90 17.12 1.34
N LYS A 21 -8.37 17.39 0.12
CA LYS A 21 -7.53 17.94 -0.96
C LYS A 21 -6.89 19.29 -0.63
N GLN A 22 -7.54 20.09 0.20
CA GLN A 22 -7.08 21.45 0.51
C GLN A 22 -6.36 21.54 1.86
N SER A 23 -6.49 20.55 2.74
CA SER A 23 -5.87 20.57 4.06
C SER A 23 -4.38 20.22 4.04
N GLN A 24 -3.92 19.42 3.09
CA GLN A 24 -2.51 19.06 2.99
C GLN A 24 -1.63 20.28 2.70
N ASN A 25 -0.61 20.50 3.53
CA ASN A 25 0.30 21.65 3.48
C ASN A 25 -0.44 23.01 3.51
N SER A 26 -1.58 23.08 4.17
CA SER A 26 -2.45 24.28 4.19
C SER A 26 -1.99 25.35 5.16
N HIS A 27 -1.12 24.99 6.11
CA HIS A 27 -0.74 25.81 7.27
C HIS A 27 -1.94 26.36 8.05
N LEU A 28 -3.13 25.79 7.88
CA LEU A 28 -4.41 26.32 8.38
C LEU A 28 -4.56 27.83 8.10
N SER A 29 -4.10 28.26 6.94
CA SER A 29 -4.04 29.68 6.54
C SER A 29 -5.41 30.29 6.32
N ASN A 30 -5.52 31.61 6.36
CA ASN A 30 -6.76 32.32 6.05
C ASN A 30 -7.29 32.02 4.64
N GLU A 31 -6.40 31.71 3.70
CA GLU A 31 -6.76 31.31 2.34
C GLU A 31 -7.40 29.91 2.32
N PHE A 32 -6.86 28.97 3.07
CA PHE A 32 -7.44 27.64 3.25
C PHE A 32 -8.86 27.74 3.78
N TRP A 33 -9.08 28.45 4.89
CA TRP A 33 -10.41 28.59 5.50
C TRP A 33 -11.42 29.21 4.53
N LYS A 34 -10.98 30.24 3.79
CA LYS A 34 -11.85 30.91 2.80
C LYS A 34 -12.21 29.98 1.64
N ASN A 35 -11.29 29.17 1.15
CA ASN A 35 -11.51 28.26 0.03
C ASN A 35 -12.40 27.08 0.44
N CYS A 36 -12.32 26.65 1.71
CA CYS A 36 -13.11 25.55 2.24
C CYS A 36 -14.47 25.96 2.82
N GLU A 37 -14.75 27.25 3.00
CA GLU A 37 -15.92 27.77 3.75
C GLU A 37 -17.26 27.14 3.32
N THR A 38 -17.50 26.96 2.03
CA THR A 38 -18.76 26.38 1.52
C THR A 38 -18.91 24.92 1.98
N HIS A 39 -17.83 24.13 1.91
CA HIS A 39 -17.83 22.72 2.29
C HIS A 39 -17.88 22.56 3.82
N LEU A 40 -17.12 23.40 4.55
CA LEU A 40 -17.14 23.43 6.00
C LEU A 40 -18.52 23.82 6.55
N ALA A 41 -19.17 24.85 5.96
CA ALA A 41 -20.51 25.25 6.37
C ALA A 41 -21.54 24.13 6.17
N PHE A 42 -21.43 23.38 5.07
CA PHE A 42 -22.27 22.20 4.83
C PHE A 42 -22.01 21.10 5.87
N LEU A 43 -20.75 20.71 6.09
CA LEU A 43 -20.40 19.65 7.03
C LEU A 43 -20.71 20.03 8.47
N ARG A 44 -20.53 21.30 8.87
CA ARG A 44 -20.89 21.85 10.16
C ARG A 44 -22.39 21.68 10.42
N ALA A 45 -23.22 21.98 9.43
CA ALA A 45 -24.68 21.83 9.52
C ALA A 45 -25.12 20.36 9.60
N GLN A 46 -24.40 19.43 8.95
CA GLN A 46 -24.73 18.01 8.94
C GLN A 46 -24.20 17.26 10.17
N LEU A 47 -22.96 17.55 10.56
CA LEU A 47 -22.23 16.74 11.57
C LEU A 47 -22.26 17.38 12.98
N GLY A 48 -22.56 18.67 13.11
CA GLY A 48 -22.54 19.38 14.40
C GLY A 48 -21.13 19.52 15.00
N LEU A 49 -20.10 19.56 14.14
CA LEU A 49 -18.69 19.64 14.52
C LEU A 49 -18.11 21.01 14.20
N SER A 50 -17.03 21.40 14.90
CA SER A 50 -16.27 22.61 14.57
C SER A 50 -15.46 22.43 13.29
N ASP A 51 -15.02 23.52 12.66
CA ASP A 51 -14.25 23.49 11.42
C ASP A 51 -12.95 22.72 11.59
N ILE A 52 -12.25 22.90 12.70
CA ILE A 52 -11.01 22.19 12.98
C ILE A 52 -11.25 20.70 13.28
N GLN A 53 -12.37 20.35 13.95
CA GLN A 53 -12.77 18.96 14.15
C GLN A 53 -13.04 18.26 12.82
N ILE A 54 -13.70 18.94 11.86
CA ILE A 54 -13.93 18.43 10.52
C ILE A 54 -12.62 18.19 9.79
N VAL A 55 -11.65 19.10 9.90
CA VAL A 55 -10.32 18.93 9.30
C VAL A 55 -9.60 17.73 9.91
N PHE A 56 -9.61 17.55 11.22
CA PHE A 56 -9.01 16.38 11.87
C PHE A 56 -9.66 15.07 11.44
N ILE A 57 -10.98 15.01 11.35
CA ILE A 57 -11.70 13.84 10.85
C ILE A 57 -11.32 13.56 9.39
N ALA A 58 -11.25 14.59 8.54
CA ALA A 58 -10.85 14.46 7.16
C ALA A 58 -9.43 13.86 7.03
N MET A 59 -8.49 14.31 7.86
CA MET A 59 -7.13 13.77 7.90
C MET A 59 -7.09 12.30 8.36
N LEU A 60 -7.86 11.95 9.41
CA LEU A 60 -7.96 10.60 9.91
C LEU A 60 -8.61 9.64 8.91
N ILE A 61 -9.58 10.11 8.10
CA ILE A 61 -10.17 9.34 6.99
C ILE A 61 -9.11 9.07 5.91
N GLU A 62 -8.35 10.09 5.52
CA GLU A 62 -7.38 9.97 4.44
C GLU A 62 -6.24 9.02 4.78
N ARG A 63 -5.77 9.06 6.03
CA ARG A 63 -4.58 8.31 6.44
C ARG A 63 -4.87 6.89 6.89
N ASP A 64 -6.09 6.59 7.32
CA ASP A 64 -6.56 5.26 7.79
C ASP A 64 -5.60 4.50 8.72
N TYR A 65 -4.79 5.27 9.49
CA TYR A 65 -3.92 4.75 10.54
C TYR A 65 -3.95 5.65 11.78
N VAL A 66 -3.35 5.16 12.87
CA VAL A 66 -3.24 5.93 14.12
C VAL A 66 -2.29 7.10 13.93
N MET A 67 -2.81 8.33 13.94
CA MET A 67 -2.02 9.56 13.79
C MET A 67 -1.58 10.12 15.14
N SER A 68 -0.31 10.45 15.26
CA SER A 68 0.25 11.21 16.38
C SER A 68 0.15 12.72 16.12
N TRP A 69 0.46 13.54 17.13
CA TRP A 69 0.56 15.00 16.96
C TRP A 69 1.61 15.39 15.90
N SER A 70 2.69 14.62 15.81
CA SER A 70 3.72 14.84 14.80
C SER A 70 3.21 14.57 13.39
N ASP A 71 2.31 13.59 13.22
CA ASP A 71 1.70 13.30 11.92
C ASP A 71 0.72 14.40 11.50
N PHE A 72 -0.10 14.91 12.43
CA PHE A 72 -0.97 16.07 12.17
C PHE A 72 -0.16 17.31 11.77
N ALA A 73 0.92 17.59 12.51
CA ALA A 73 1.80 18.72 12.22
C ALA A 73 2.46 18.61 10.84
N LEU A 74 2.98 17.41 10.52
CA LEU A 74 3.60 17.13 9.22
C LEU A 74 2.59 17.26 8.05
N TYR A 75 1.37 16.77 8.24
CA TYR A 75 0.32 16.81 7.23
C TYR A 75 -0.10 18.24 6.88
N LEU A 76 -0.28 19.08 7.90
CA LEU A 76 -0.70 20.47 7.77
C LEU A 76 0.45 21.42 7.42
N ASP A 77 1.71 20.95 7.48
CA ASP A 77 2.94 21.75 7.39
C ASP A 77 2.96 22.89 8.42
N ILE A 78 2.68 22.54 9.68
CA ILE A 78 2.75 23.41 10.86
C ILE A 78 3.70 22.82 11.91
N THR A 79 4.02 23.57 12.94
CA THR A 79 4.83 23.04 14.06
C THR A 79 4.02 22.11 14.97
N ASN A 80 4.70 21.16 15.64
CA ASN A 80 4.05 20.31 16.67
C ASN A 80 3.38 21.13 17.78
N PHE A 81 3.93 22.29 18.09
CA PHE A 81 3.36 23.18 19.08
C PHE A 81 2.03 23.78 18.60
N GLU A 82 1.98 24.26 17.36
CA GLU A 82 0.74 24.77 16.75
C GLU A 82 -0.33 23.67 16.65
N ALA A 83 0.03 22.46 16.20
CA ALA A 83 -0.91 21.34 16.16
C ALA A 83 -1.53 21.06 17.55
N ARG A 84 -0.71 21.06 18.61
CA ARG A 84 -1.17 20.81 20.01
C ARG A 84 -2.03 21.94 20.60
N THR A 85 -2.06 23.13 20.01
CA THR A 85 -3.02 24.18 20.44
C THR A 85 -4.47 23.77 20.19
N HIS A 86 -4.70 22.76 19.36
CA HIS A 86 -6.03 22.20 19.06
C HIS A 86 -6.33 20.90 19.83
N ALA A 87 -5.60 20.62 20.93
CA ALA A 87 -5.78 19.39 21.70
C ALA A 87 -7.21 19.25 22.26
N ASP A 88 -7.79 20.34 22.75
CA ASP A 88 -9.15 20.35 23.29
C ASP A 88 -10.19 19.89 22.24
N GLU A 89 -9.98 20.20 20.96
CA GLU A 89 -10.87 19.82 19.86
C GLU A 89 -10.81 18.31 19.57
N LEU A 90 -9.62 17.71 19.63
CA LEU A 90 -9.46 16.26 19.50
C LEU A 90 -9.99 15.52 20.73
N ASP A 91 -9.76 16.03 21.94
CA ASP A 91 -10.29 15.45 23.18
C ASP A 91 -11.83 15.49 23.19
N GLU A 92 -12.42 16.51 22.60
CA GLU A 92 -13.86 16.58 22.43
C GLU A 92 -14.38 15.54 21.44
N LEU A 93 -13.65 15.28 20.33
CA LEU A 93 -13.98 14.22 19.39
C LEU A 93 -13.87 12.82 20.02
N VAL A 94 -12.90 12.62 20.92
CA VAL A 94 -12.77 11.38 21.70
C VAL A 94 -13.97 11.22 22.65
N LYS A 95 -14.32 12.26 23.40
CA LYS A 95 -15.49 12.24 24.29
C LYS A 95 -16.80 12.00 23.57
N LYS A 96 -16.94 12.51 22.35
CA LYS A 96 -18.08 12.29 21.47
C LYS A 96 -18.06 10.94 20.74
N GLY A 97 -17.05 10.09 20.93
CA GLY A 97 -16.93 8.79 20.29
C GLY A 97 -16.61 8.79 18.80
N TRP A 98 -16.22 9.95 18.24
CA TRP A 98 -15.78 10.05 16.85
C TRP A 98 -14.38 9.48 16.64
N VAL A 99 -13.51 9.60 17.65
CA VAL A 99 -12.10 9.24 17.61
C VAL A 99 -11.77 8.38 18.80
N SER A 100 -10.98 7.33 18.61
CA SER A 100 -10.39 6.51 19.68
C SER A 100 -8.94 6.91 19.92
N GLN A 101 -8.50 6.85 21.18
CA GLN A 101 -7.09 7.02 21.56
C GLN A 101 -6.41 5.65 21.61
N ASP A 102 -5.20 5.55 21.05
CA ASP A 102 -4.36 4.37 21.13
C ASP A 102 -3.08 4.71 21.91
N THR A 103 -2.89 4.01 23.03
CA THR A 103 -1.74 4.20 23.92
C THR A 103 -0.55 3.29 23.59
N ASN A 104 -0.66 2.42 22.59
CA ASN A 104 0.34 1.41 22.22
C ASN A 104 1.44 1.93 21.27
N ILE A 105 1.63 3.21 21.12
CA ILE A 105 2.72 3.76 20.31
C ILE A 105 4.00 3.78 21.14
N MET A 106 5.08 3.18 20.60
CA MET A 106 6.43 3.08 21.21
C MET A 106 7.17 4.43 21.41
N ARG A 107 6.45 5.54 21.47
CA ARG A 107 6.94 6.88 21.79
C ARG A 107 5.91 7.52 22.72
N ASP A 108 6.33 8.35 23.65
CA ASP A 108 5.51 9.12 24.60
C ASP A 108 4.47 10.07 23.95
N ASP A 109 3.95 9.74 22.76
CA ASP A 109 2.98 10.53 22.03
C ASP A 109 1.68 9.73 21.86
N MET A 110 0.54 10.35 22.20
CA MET A 110 -0.78 9.73 22.08
C MET A 110 -1.17 9.62 20.61
N GLY A 111 -1.71 8.49 20.21
CA GLY A 111 -2.22 8.26 18.87
C GLY A 111 -3.75 8.39 18.82
N TYR A 112 -4.25 8.88 17.70
CA TYR A 112 -5.66 9.10 17.44
C TYR A 112 -6.08 8.34 16.18
N LYS A 113 -7.23 7.66 16.24
CA LYS A 113 -7.81 6.93 15.10
C LYS A 113 -9.29 7.23 15.01
N LEU A 114 -9.81 7.37 13.79
CA LEU A 114 -11.25 7.52 13.59
C LEU A 114 -11.97 6.23 14.00
N ALA A 115 -13.08 6.35 14.72
CA ALA A 115 -13.90 5.20 15.09
C ALA A 115 -14.48 4.54 13.83
N SER A 116 -14.42 3.20 13.75
CA SER A 116 -14.84 2.46 12.55
C SER A 116 -16.31 2.73 12.18
N GLU A 117 -17.16 2.92 13.17
CA GLU A 117 -18.57 3.25 12.97
C GLU A 117 -18.76 4.66 12.39
N ALA A 118 -17.96 5.64 12.85
CA ALA A 118 -17.96 6.99 12.30
C ALA A 118 -17.43 7.00 10.86
N ALA A 119 -16.36 6.27 10.56
CA ALA A 119 -15.82 6.12 9.22
C ALA A 119 -16.86 5.52 8.27
N ASN A 120 -17.51 4.43 8.67
CA ASN A 120 -18.55 3.76 7.89
C ASN A 120 -19.77 4.66 7.63
N ALA A 121 -20.21 5.42 8.64
CA ALA A 121 -21.31 6.35 8.48
C ALA A 121 -20.98 7.44 7.45
N LEU A 122 -19.79 8.04 7.54
CA LEU A 122 -19.36 9.10 6.62
C LEU A 122 -19.21 8.59 5.17
N ILE A 123 -18.62 7.40 4.97
CA ILE A 123 -18.46 6.77 3.64
C ILE A 123 -19.84 6.46 3.02
N ASN A 124 -20.80 6.04 3.83
CA ASN A 124 -22.17 5.77 3.38
C ASN A 124 -23.04 7.04 3.30
N ASN A 125 -22.45 8.21 3.39
CA ASN A 125 -23.15 9.51 3.36
C ASN A 125 -24.22 9.62 4.46
N GLN A 126 -23.98 9.05 5.63
CA GLN A 126 -24.84 9.06 6.81
C GLN A 126 -24.23 9.93 7.90
N VAL A 127 -25.08 10.54 8.71
CA VAL A 127 -24.66 11.29 9.91
C VAL A 127 -24.37 10.27 11.01
N PHE A 128 -23.14 10.28 11.53
CA PHE A 128 -22.80 9.46 12.69
C PHE A 128 -23.42 10.04 13.97
N VAL A 129 -24.17 9.21 14.68
CA VAL A 129 -24.75 9.54 15.97
C VAL A 129 -24.05 8.68 17.02
N PRO A 130 -23.18 9.28 17.87
CA PRO A 130 -22.50 8.52 18.94
C PRO A 130 -23.49 7.90 19.91
N GLU A 131 -23.24 6.66 20.34
CA GLU A 131 -23.97 6.09 21.50
C GLU A 131 -23.54 6.81 22.78
N GLU A 132 -24.49 7.10 23.68
CA GLU A 132 -24.16 7.68 24.97
C GLU A 132 -23.22 6.76 25.77
N PRO A 133 -22.16 7.30 26.39
CA PRO A 133 -21.21 6.49 27.16
C PRO A 133 -21.94 5.79 28.32
N LYS A 134 -21.98 4.47 28.29
CA LYS A 134 -22.43 3.65 29.41
C LYS A 134 -21.50 3.94 30.58
N ALA A 135 -22.06 4.43 31.73
CA ALA A 135 -21.33 4.75 32.92
C ALA A 135 -20.42 3.61 33.38
N ALA A 136 -19.16 3.96 33.66
CA ALA A 136 -18.15 3.04 34.13
C ALA A 136 -18.62 2.39 35.45
N THR A 137 -18.74 1.08 35.46
CA THR A 137 -18.89 0.28 36.65
C THR A 137 -17.53 0.08 37.30
N GLU A 138 -17.48 0.34 38.57
CA GLU A 138 -16.32 0.36 39.47
C GLU A 138 -15.46 -0.93 39.38
N GLU A 139 -14.15 -0.73 39.41
CA GLU A 139 -13.12 -1.75 39.59
C GLU A 139 -13.35 -2.50 40.90
N LYS A 140 -13.53 -3.82 40.82
CA LYS A 140 -13.32 -4.69 41.95
C LYS A 140 -11.88 -5.19 41.95
N THR A 141 -11.17 -4.82 43.00
CA THR A 141 -9.91 -5.44 43.42
C THR A 141 -10.11 -6.93 43.63
N ILE A 142 -9.22 -7.72 43.05
CA ILE A 142 -9.12 -9.17 43.28
C ILE A 142 -7.85 -9.35 44.11
N ASP A 143 -8.04 -9.82 45.34
CA ASP A 143 -6.99 -10.39 46.20
C ASP A 143 -6.60 -11.77 45.68
N ASP A 144 -5.32 -12.07 45.77
CA ASP A 144 -4.70 -13.38 45.52
C ASP A 144 -5.23 -14.40 46.54
N ASP A 145 -5.55 -15.60 46.07
CA ASP A 145 -5.28 -16.86 46.79
C ASP A 145 -5.40 -18.09 45.85
N ASP A 146 -4.41 -18.97 45.99
CA ASP A 146 -4.21 -20.25 45.37
C ASP A 146 -5.36 -21.22 45.60
N ASP A 147 -5.68 -22.13 44.62
CA ASP A 147 -5.64 -23.60 44.82
C ASP A 147 -6.14 -24.38 43.56
N ASP A 148 -5.46 -25.47 43.34
CA ASP A 148 -5.71 -26.54 42.35
C ASP A 148 -7.09 -27.17 42.43
N ASN A 149 -7.71 -27.53 41.32
CA ASN A 149 -8.15 -28.92 41.01
C ASN A 149 -8.97 -29.04 39.72
N ASP A 150 -8.70 -30.14 39.06
CA ASP A 150 -9.39 -30.72 37.91
C ASP A 150 -10.92 -30.87 38.10
N ILE A 151 -11.68 -30.85 36.97
CA ILE A 151 -12.64 -31.88 36.51
C ILE A 151 -13.50 -31.32 35.34
N GLU A 152 -13.78 -32.22 34.41
CA GLU A 152 -14.50 -32.13 33.16
C GLU A 152 -15.99 -31.73 33.29
N GLU A 153 -16.51 -31.35 32.10
CA GLU A 153 -17.84 -31.58 31.53
C GLU A 153 -18.72 -30.37 31.22
N ASP A 154 -19.04 -30.35 29.93
CA ASP A 154 -20.30 -29.93 29.26
C ASP A 154 -21.08 -28.71 29.76
N GLY A 155 -21.25 -27.78 28.84
CA GLY A 155 -22.30 -26.78 28.99
C GLY A 155 -22.23 -25.61 28.05
N HIS A 156 -23.14 -25.57 27.09
CA HIS A 156 -23.53 -24.47 26.21
C HIS A 156 -23.08 -23.10 26.66
N HIS A 157 -22.19 -22.45 25.89
CA HIS A 157 -21.86 -21.06 26.10
C HIS A 157 -22.36 -20.20 24.95
N CYS A 158 -23.28 -19.33 25.29
CA CYS A 158 -23.77 -18.22 24.46
C CYS A 158 -22.62 -17.34 24.02
N CYS A 159 -22.50 -17.17 22.73
CA CYS A 159 -21.52 -16.34 22.06
C CYS A 159 -21.67 -14.88 22.49
N ASN A 160 -20.74 -14.36 23.25
CA ASN A 160 -20.51 -12.93 23.34
C ASN A 160 -19.75 -12.51 22.09
N ASN A 161 -20.48 -11.96 21.13
CA ASN A 161 -19.92 -11.34 19.93
C ASN A 161 -19.29 -9.98 20.29
N ASN A 162 -18.04 -10.01 20.74
CA ASN A 162 -17.14 -8.89 20.53
C ASN A 162 -16.36 -9.16 19.24
N SER A 163 -17.01 -9.03 18.12
CA SER A 163 -16.34 -8.94 16.82
C SER A 163 -15.67 -7.56 16.70
N GLN A 164 -14.40 -7.49 17.06
CA GLN A 164 -13.52 -6.49 16.46
C GLN A 164 -13.51 -6.79 14.96
N ASP A 165 -14.22 -6.01 14.17
CA ASP A 165 -14.12 -6.03 12.72
C ASP A 165 -12.71 -5.57 12.33
N ASN A 166 -11.78 -6.50 12.31
CA ASN A 166 -10.49 -6.38 11.63
C ASN A 166 -10.73 -6.50 10.12
N SER A 167 -11.53 -5.61 9.53
CA SER A 167 -11.69 -5.58 8.08
C SER A 167 -10.39 -5.09 7.45
N TYR A 168 -9.76 -5.93 6.63
CA TYR A 168 -8.60 -5.58 5.83
C TYR A 168 -8.95 -4.44 4.87
N SER A 169 -8.17 -3.37 4.89
CA SER A 169 -8.28 -2.24 3.96
C SER A 169 -6.99 -2.10 3.14
N PRO A 170 -7.08 -2.06 1.80
CA PRO A 170 -5.91 -1.83 0.95
C PRO A 170 -5.46 -0.36 1.06
N THR A 171 -4.16 -0.10 0.91
CA THR A 171 -3.57 1.23 1.05
C THR A 171 -3.62 2.00 -0.27
N LEU A 172 -4.24 3.18 -0.27
CA LEU A 172 -4.21 4.10 -1.41
C LEU A 172 -2.90 4.92 -1.37
N LYS A 173 -2.14 4.90 -2.48
CA LYS A 173 -0.91 5.66 -2.65
C LYS A 173 -1.05 6.59 -3.84
N PHE A 174 -0.93 7.89 -3.60
CA PHE A 174 -1.03 8.89 -4.65
C PHE A 174 0.20 8.90 -5.56
N TYR A 175 0.01 9.06 -6.85
CA TYR A 175 1.11 9.13 -7.83
C TYR A 175 2.03 10.32 -7.59
N THR A 176 1.54 11.40 -6.98
CA THR A 176 2.29 12.60 -6.59
C THR A 176 3.34 12.31 -5.54
N ASP A 177 3.07 11.38 -4.62
CA ASP A 177 3.95 11.02 -3.50
C ASP A 177 5.07 10.07 -3.92
N ILE A 178 4.96 9.50 -5.13
CA ILE A 178 5.97 8.59 -5.65
C ILE A 178 7.18 9.39 -6.12
N GLN A 179 8.32 9.19 -5.49
CA GLN A 179 9.57 9.82 -5.90
C GLN A 179 9.98 9.36 -7.29
N LYS A 180 10.43 10.31 -8.13
CA LYS A 180 10.93 9.99 -9.47
C LYS A 180 12.25 9.25 -9.38
N LYS A 181 12.29 8.01 -9.88
CA LYS A 181 13.50 7.22 -10.06
C LYS A 181 13.71 6.88 -11.54
N THR A 182 14.98 6.86 -11.97
CA THR A 182 15.34 6.43 -13.31
C THR A 182 15.66 4.94 -13.27
N LEU A 183 14.88 4.14 -13.98
CA LEU A 183 15.10 2.70 -14.12
C LEU A 183 15.74 2.40 -15.48
N PHE A 184 16.58 1.38 -15.49
CA PHE A 184 17.26 0.91 -16.68
C PHE A 184 16.88 -0.55 -16.90
N PHE A 185 16.43 -0.88 -18.10
CA PHE A 185 15.97 -2.20 -18.47
C PHE A 185 16.75 -2.70 -19.69
N ASN A 186 16.79 -4.00 -19.88
CA ASN A 186 17.28 -4.58 -21.12
C ASN A 186 16.37 -4.18 -22.30
N PRO A 187 16.84 -4.13 -23.54
CA PRO A 187 16.09 -3.52 -24.64
C PRO A 187 14.68 -4.09 -24.84
N ALA A 188 14.51 -5.41 -24.72
CA ALA A 188 13.21 -6.07 -24.88
C ALA A 188 12.22 -5.70 -23.78
N GLU A 189 12.67 -5.67 -22.52
CA GLU A 189 11.90 -5.27 -21.36
C GLU A 189 11.49 -3.80 -21.44
N GLN A 190 12.45 -2.94 -21.81
CA GLN A 190 12.22 -1.50 -22.01
C GLN A 190 11.06 -1.25 -22.98
N GLN A 191 11.03 -1.98 -24.10
CA GLN A 191 9.98 -1.85 -25.11
C GLN A 191 8.62 -2.29 -24.56
N GLN A 192 8.57 -3.41 -23.81
CA GLN A 192 7.33 -3.91 -23.22
C GLN A 192 6.78 -2.94 -22.14
N ILE A 193 7.66 -2.41 -21.28
CA ILE A 193 7.28 -1.45 -20.23
C ILE A 193 6.81 -0.15 -20.87
N GLN A 194 7.49 0.37 -21.88
CA GLN A 194 7.05 1.57 -22.62
C GLN A 194 5.67 1.39 -23.25
N ARG A 195 5.43 0.22 -23.86
CA ARG A 195 4.12 -0.11 -24.44
C ARG A 195 3.03 -0.15 -23.36
N LEU A 196 3.29 -0.79 -22.22
CA LEU A 196 2.38 -0.84 -21.07
C LEU A 196 2.07 0.58 -20.57
N THR A 197 3.10 1.39 -20.31
CA THR A 197 2.96 2.77 -19.85
C THR A 197 2.13 3.63 -20.81
N GLN A 198 2.38 3.51 -22.12
CA GLN A 198 1.62 4.23 -23.14
C GLN A 198 0.15 3.82 -23.17
N MET A 199 -0.13 2.53 -23.02
CA MET A 199 -1.49 1.99 -22.98
C MET A 199 -2.25 2.48 -21.76
N LEU A 200 -1.58 2.55 -20.61
CA LEU A 200 -2.18 2.99 -19.35
C LEU A 200 -2.32 4.52 -19.22
N SER A 201 -1.81 5.33 -20.17
CA SER A 201 -2.08 6.76 -20.15
C SER A 201 -3.60 7.02 -20.28
N PRO A 202 -4.21 7.96 -19.50
CA PRO A 202 -5.68 8.10 -19.37
C PRO A 202 -6.40 8.14 -20.71
N LYS A 203 -5.99 9.03 -21.62
CA LYS A 203 -6.61 9.20 -22.95
C LYS A 203 -6.59 7.92 -23.80
N LYS A 204 -5.47 7.17 -23.78
CA LYS A 204 -5.37 5.94 -24.55
C LYS A 204 -6.13 4.81 -23.91
N PHE A 205 -6.10 4.70 -22.59
CA PHE A 205 -6.81 3.66 -21.85
C PHE A 205 -8.32 3.71 -22.12
N HIS A 206 -8.97 4.86 -21.97
CA HIS A 206 -10.40 5.02 -22.27
C HIS A 206 -10.73 4.70 -23.75
N SER A 207 -9.85 5.10 -24.69
CA SER A 207 -10.06 4.78 -26.10
C SER A 207 -9.96 3.27 -26.37
N ILE A 208 -9.04 2.58 -25.69
CA ILE A 208 -8.86 1.13 -25.81
C ILE A 208 -10.08 0.41 -25.22
N GLN A 209 -10.50 0.77 -23.99
CA GLN A 209 -11.68 0.17 -23.36
C GLN A 209 -12.93 0.29 -24.22
N ARG A 210 -13.20 1.48 -24.75
CA ARG A 210 -14.34 1.71 -25.64
C ARG A 210 -14.30 0.82 -26.89
N ARG A 211 -13.13 0.64 -27.51
CA ARG A 211 -12.98 -0.21 -28.69
C ARG A 211 -13.10 -1.69 -28.38
N LEU A 212 -12.56 -2.14 -27.24
CA LEU A 212 -12.70 -3.53 -26.78
C LEU A 212 -14.17 -3.86 -26.48
N THR A 213 -14.89 -2.96 -25.82
CA THR A 213 -16.33 -3.11 -25.59
C THR A 213 -17.12 -3.20 -26.87
N ALA A 214 -16.83 -2.37 -27.87
CA ALA A 214 -17.50 -2.41 -29.17
C ALA A 214 -17.24 -3.73 -29.94
N GLN A 215 -16.19 -4.46 -29.58
CA GLN A 215 -15.84 -5.78 -30.15
C GLN A 215 -16.28 -6.96 -29.24
N GLY A 216 -17.01 -6.69 -28.15
CA GLY A 216 -17.43 -7.72 -27.19
C GLY A 216 -16.26 -8.33 -26.40
N MET A 217 -15.12 -7.64 -26.31
CA MET A 217 -13.93 -8.10 -25.59
C MET A 217 -13.91 -7.52 -24.16
N ARG A 218 -13.18 -8.21 -23.26
CA ARG A 218 -12.94 -7.74 -21.89
C ARG A 218 -12.18 -6.42 -21.91
N LYS A 219 -12.56 -5.48 -21.04
CA LYS A 219 -11.99 -4.12 -20.98
C LYS A 219 -10.77 -4.02 -20.07
N GLY A 220 -10.69 -4.91 -19.06
CA GLY A 220 -9.67 -4.86 -18.03
C GLY A 220 -8.27 -5.14 -18.54
N VAL A 221 -7.29 -4.48 -17.96
CA VAL A 221 -5.87 -4.68 -18.20
C VAL A 221 -5.26 -5.37 -16.99
N VAL A 222 -4.95 -6.66 -17.14
CA VAL A 222 -4.34 -7.48 -16.10
C VAL A 222 -2.91 -7.81 -16.52
N CYS A 223 -1.92 -7.34 -15.76
CA CYS A 223 -0.51 -7.44 -16.05
C CYS A 223 0.25 -8.13 -14.93
N LEU A 224 1.17 -9.02 -15.28
CA LEU A 224 2.12 -9.66 -14.38
C LEU A 224 3.53 -9.18 -14.68
N LEU A 225 4.23 -8.64 -13.67
CA LEU A 225 5.67 -8.43 -13.71
C LEU A 225 6.34 -9.54 -12.90
N HIS A 226 7.17 -10.34 -13.54
CA HIS A 226 7.84 -11.44 -12.87
C HIS A 226 9.36 -11.41 -13.10
N GLY A 227 10.12 -12.13 -12.28
CA GLY A 227 11.57 -12.20 -12.39
C GLY A 227 12.24 -12.31 -11.03
N GLY A 228 13.56 -12.47 -11.00
CA GLY A 228 14.32 -12.64 -9.78
C GLY A 228 14.19 -11.48 -8.78
N PRO A 229 14.59 -11.67 -7.52
CA PRO A 229 14.62 -10.60 -6.53
C PRO A 229 15.59 -9.47 -6.94
N GLY A 230 15.24 -8.24 -6.59
CA GLY A 230 16.08 -7.06 -6.87
C GLY A 230 16.10 -6.62 -8.35
N THR A 231 15.23 -7.14 -9.23
CA THR A 231 15.14 -6.71 -10.64
C THR A 231 14.31 -5.44 -10.86
N GLY A 232 13.74 -4.86 -9.80
CA GLY A 232 13.02 -3.57 -9.85
C GLY A 232 11.53 -3.68 -10.17
N LYS A 233 10.88 -4.84 -9.99
CA LYS A 233 9.45 -5.05 -10.28
C LYS A 233 8.52 -4.04 -9.59
N THR A 234 8.60 -3.93 -8.28
CA THR A 234 7.79 -3.00 -7.49
C THR A 234 8.03 -1.56 -7.91
N GLU A 235 9.30 -1.17 -8.05
CA GLU A 235 9.65 0.19 -8.48
C GLU A 235 9.15 0.50 -9.91
N THR A 236 9.13 -0.49 -10.79
CA THR A 236 8.56 -0.35 -12.14
C THR A 236 7.09 0.03 -12.10
N VAL A 237 6.29 -0.63 -11.24
CA VAL A 237 4.86 -0.30 -11.06
C VAL A 237 4.69 1.13 -10.54
N LEU A 238 5.47 1.51 -9.52
CA LEU A 238 5.45 2.86 -8.97
C LEU A 238 5.77 3.91 -10.05
N GLN A 239 6.82 3.69 -10.85
CA GLN A 239 7.20 4.63 -11.90
C GLN A 239 6.19 4.67 -13.06
N ILE A 240 5.52 3.56 -13.39
CA ILE A 240 4.40 3.54 -14.35
C ILE A 240 3.25 4.38 -13.81
N ALA A 241 2.85 4.21 -12.56
CA ALA A 241 1.79 4.99 -11.92
C ALA A 241 2.10 6.50 -11.98
N ARG A 242 3.31 6.89 -11.55
CA ARG A 242 3.76 8.28 -11.63
C ARG A 242 3.74 8.84 -13.06
N GLN A 243 4.21 8.09 -14.06
CA GLN A 243 4.27 8.54 -15.44
C GLN A 243 2.90 8.66 -16.10
N THR A 244 1.95 7.85 -15.66
CA THR A 244 0.57 7.85 -16.18
C THR A 244 -0.38 8.74 -15.39
N GLY A 245 0.07 9.30 -14.26
CA GLY A 245 -0.77 10.12 -13.38
C GLY A 245 -1.86 9.31 -12.68
N ARG A 246 -1.61 8.01 -12.41
CA ARG A 246 -2.57 7.11 -11.77
C ARG A 246 -2.17 6.79 -10.35
N ASP A 247 -3.13 6.84 -9.45
CA ASP A 247 -2.97 6.39 -8.08
C ASP A 247 -2.87 4.87 -8.01
N ILE A 248 -2.34 4.36 -6.92
CA ILE A 248 -2.16 2.92 -6.68
C ILE A 248 -2.98 2.52 -5.46
N LEU A 249 -3.87 1.56 -5.64
CA LEU A 249 -4.47 0.83 -4.53
C LEU A 249 -3.61 -0.40 -4.25
N GLN A 250 -2.71 -0.30 -3.27
CA GLN A 250 -1.77 -1.37 -2.93
C GLN A 250 -2.41 -2.36 -1.97
N VAL A 251 -2.31 -3.63 -2.33
CA VAL A 251 -2.82 -4.76 -1.52
C VAL A 251 -1.65 -5.43 -0.82
N ASP A 252 -1.72 -5.50 0.50
CA ASP A 252 -0.82 -6.31 1.30
C ASP A 252 -1.32 -7.76 1.34
N ILE A 253 -0.61 -8.63 0.66
CA ILE A 253 -0.95 -10.06 0.56
C ILE A 253 -0.84 -10.76 1.91
N ALA A 254 0.11 -10.36 2.77
CA ALA A 254 0.27 -10.93 4.10
C ALA A 254 -0.91 -10.55 5.01
N GLY A 255 -1.34 -9.29 4.95
CA GLY A 255 -2.49 -8.79 5.70
C GLY A 255 -3.84 -9.37 5.25
N LEU A 256 -3.95 -9.86 4.01
CA LEU A 256 -5.16 -10.55 3.55
C LEU A 256 -5.39 -11.89 4.24
N ARG A 257 -4.32 -12.54 4.69
CA ARG A 257 -4.37 -13.86 5.35
C ARG A 257 -4.61 -13.67 6.84
N THR A 258 -5.79 -14.00 7.31
CA THR A 258 -6.12 -14.01 8.74
C THR A 258 -6.09 -15.41 9.30
N LYS A 259 -6.04 -15.52 10.63
CA LYS A 259 -6.12 -16.82 11.32
C LYS A 259 -7.53 -17.41 11.33
N TRP A 260 -8.54 -16.61 10.95
CA TRP A 260 -9.95 -17.01 11.02
C TRP A 260 -10.47 -17.49 9.68
N VAL A 261 -11.04 -18.67 9.65
CA VAL A 261 -11.60 -19.29 8.45
C VAL A 261 -12.75 -18.41 7.89
N GLY A 262 -12.67 -18.10 6.61
CA GLY A 262 -13.67 -17.30 5.90
C GLY A 262 -13.47 -15.78 5.94
N GLU A 263 -12.65 -15.24 6.82
CA GLU A 263 -12.35 -13.80 6.89
C GLU A 263 -11.44 -13.39 5.73
N SER A 264 -10.42 -14.17 5.41
CA SER A 264 -9.56 -13.98 4.24
C SER A 264 -10.36 -13.89 2.93
N LEU A 265 -11.44 -14.67 2.80
CA LEU A 265 -12.32 -14.64 1.62
C LEU A 265 -13.15 -13.35 1.55
N LYS A 266 -13.61 -12.83 2.70
CA LYS A 266 -14.30 -11.54 2.79
C LYS A 266 -13.35 -10.41 2.45
N ASN A 267 -12.12 -10.43 2.98
CA ASN A 267 -11.09 -9.42 2.74
C ASN A 267 -10.76 -9.27 1.25
N ILE A 268 -10.62 -10.39 0.52
CA ILE A 268 -10.38 -10.34 -0.94
C ILE A 268 -11.54 -9.70 -1.69
N LYS A 269 -12.78 -10.10 -1.39
CA LYS A 269 -13.94 -9.48 -2.00
C LYS A 269 -14.04 -7.99 -1.68
N SER A 270 -13.71 -7.59 -0.45
CA SER A 270 -13.65 -6.20 -0.04
C SER A 270 -12.64 -5.40 -0.85
N VAL A 271 -11.45 -5.94 -1.14
CA VAL A 271 -10.44 -5.28 -2.00
C VAL A 271 -11.03 -4.93 -3.37
N PHE A 272 -11.66 -5.90 -4.04
CA PHE A 272 -12.22 -5.66 -5.37
C PHE A 272 -13.45 -4.73 -5.33
N SER A 273 -14.29 -4.81 -4.29
CA SER A 273 -15.42 -3.89 -4.13
C SER A 273 -14.96 -2.46 -3.83
N THR A 274 -13.97 -2.28 -2.96
CA THR A 274 -13.34 -0.98 -2.70
C THR A 274 -12.74 -0.40 -3.98
N TYR A 275 -12.02 -1.21 -4.76
CA TYR A 275 -11.46 -0.77 -6.04
C TYR A 275 -12.54 -0.29 -7.02
N ARG A 276 -13.64 -1.03 -7.15
CA ARG A 276 -14.78 -0.62 -8.02
C ARG A 276 -15.38 0.69 -7.53
N GLY A 277 -15.61 0.83 -6.21
CA GLY A 277 -16.11 2.07 -5.63
C GLY A 277 -15.22 3.28 -5.93
N ILE A 278 -13.89 3.09 -5.89
CA ILE A 278 -12.94 4.15 -6.27
C ILE A 278 -13.04 4.44 -7.77
N CYS A 279 -13.12 3.43 -8.63
CA CYS A 279 -13.28 3.63 -10.09
C CYS A 279 -14.56 4.38 -10.46
N ASP A 280 -15.63 4.16 -9.71
CA ASP A 280 -16.92 4.86 -9.92
C ASP A 280 -16.88 6.31 -9.43
N ALA A 281 -16.04 6.59 -8.43
CA ALA A 281 -15.90 7.92 -7.84
C ALA A 281 -14.89 8.83 -8.57
N TYR A 282 -13.96 8.28 -9.33
CA TYR A 282 -12.87 9.01 -9.98
C TYR A 282 -12.87 8.77 -11.50
N ASP A 283 -12.63 9.86 -12.26
CA ASP A 283 -12.49 9.78 -13.73
C ASP A 283 -11.24 8.97 -14.16
N ASP A 284 -10.17 9.04 -13.39
CA ASP A 284 -8.92 8.32 -13.65
C ASP A 284 -8.84 7.04 -12.82
N VAL A 285 -9.05 5.91 -13.50
CA VAL A 285 -9.00 4.56 -12.93
C VAL A 285 -7.63 4.32 -12.28
N PRO A 286 -7.54 3.99 -10.97
CA PRO A 286 -6.28 3.71 -10.30
C PRO A 286 -5.71 2.35 -10.73
N ILE A 287 -4.48 2.05 -10.31
CA ILE A 287 -3.86 0.74 -10.47
C ILE A 287 -4.12 -0.09 -9.21
N LEU A 288 -4.83 -1.21 -9.33
CA LEU A 288 -4.89 -2.23 -8.28
C LEU A 288 -3.56 -3.00 -8.30
N PHE A 289 -2.79 -2.90 -7.23
CA PHE A 289 -1.44 -3.43 -7.18
C PHE A 289 -1.30 -4.57 -6.16
N PHE A 290 -1.05 -5.78 -6.65
CA PHE A 290 -0.71 -6.95 -5.85
C PHE A 290 0.81 -7.11 -5.80
N ASN A 291 1.43 -6.62 -4.72
CA ASN A 291 2.87 -6.73 -4.56
C ASN A 291 3.24 -8.08 -3.93
N GLU A 292 4.26 -8.75 -4.50
CA GLU A 292 4.75 -10.05 -4.03
C GLU A 292 3.64 -11.12 -3.90
N ALA A 293 2.84 -11.26 -4.95
CA ALA A 293 1.69 -12.15 -4.97
C ALA A 293 2.03 -13.65 -5.06
N ASP A 294 3.25 -14.04 -4.71
CA ASP A 294 3.77 -15.40 -4.76
C ASP A 294 2.86 -16.40 -4.01
N GLY A 295 2.40 -16.00 -2.84
CA GLY A 295 1.57 -16.84 -2.01
C GLY A 295 0.14 -17.03 -2.52
N ILE A 296 -0.36 -16.16 -3.41
CA ILE A 296 -1.71 -16.26 -3.98
C ILE A 296 -1.67 -17.03 -5.30
N PHE A 297 -0.67 -16.81 -6.13
CA PHE A 297 -0.61 -17.36 -7.49
C PHE A 297 0.09 -18.72 -7.57
N SER A 298 0.57 -19.27 -6.44
CA SER A 298 1.23 -20.57 -6.40
C SER A 298 0.31 -21.71 -6.81
N LYS A 299 0.93 -22.77 -7.34
CA LYS A 299 0.20 -24.01 -7.66
C LYS A 299 -0.56 -24.53 -6.46
N ARG A 300 -1.76 -25.03 -6.69
CA ARG A 300 -2.64 -25.59 -5.67
C ARG A 300 -1.97 -26.78 -5.00
N SER A 301 -2.05 -26.85 -3.68
CA SER A 301 -1.63 -28.04 -2.95
C SER A 301 -2.57 -29.19 -3.25
N THR A 302 -2.04 -30.25 -3.87
CA THR A 302 -2.79 -31.51 -4.12
C THR A 302 -2.84 -32.42 -2.91
N ARG A 303 -2.08 -32.10 -1.85
CA ARG A 303 -2.06 -32.87 -0.59
C ARG A 303 -3.07 -32.28 0.41
N SER A 304 -4.36 -32.42 0.08
CA SER A 304 -5.46 -31.81 0.81
C SER A 304 -5.78 -32.51 2.14
N GLN A 305 -4.93 -32.39 3.14
CA GLN A 305 -5.25 -32.89 4.50
C GLN A 305 -5.24 -31.76 5.57
N GLN A 306 -4.87 -30.53 5.23
CA GLN A 306 -4.89 -29.42 6.19
C GLN A 306 -5.96 -28.40 5.81
N TYR A 307 -6.66 -27.85 6.79
CA TYR A 307 -7.70 -26.83 6.61
C TYR A 307 -7.17 -25.57 5.88
N CYS A 308 -5.90 -25.22 6.10
CA CYS A 308 -5.23 -24.11 5.43
C CYS A 308 -5.20 -24.24 3.89
N ASP A 309 -4.98 -25.45 3.35
CA ASP A 309 -4.93 -25.68 1.90
C ASP A 309 -6.31 -25.45 1.22
N LYS A 310 -7.40 -25.74 1.93
CA LYS A 310 -8.76 -25.52 1.42
C LYS A 310 -9.09 -24.03 1.36
N GLU A 311 -8.67 -23.27 2.35
CA GLU A 311 -8.90 -21.84 2.39
C GLU A 311 -8.07 -21.11 1.32
N GLU A 312 -6.80 -21.47 1.14
CA GLU A 312 -5.98 -20.96 0.02
C GLU A 312 -6.61 -21.22 -1.34
N ASN A 313 -7.08 -22.45 -1.57
CA ASN A 313 -7.73 -22.82 -2.83
C ASN A 313 -9.05 -22.03 -3.04
N ALA A 314 -9.82 -21.80 -1.98
CA ALA A 314 -11.04 -20.98 -2.05
C ALA A 314 -10.71 -19.52 -2.34
N MET A 315 -9.68 -18.97 -1.72
CA MET A 315 -9.15 -17.63 -1.95
C MET A 315 -8.71 -17.45 -3.41
N GLN A 316 -7.92 -18.40 -3.93
CA GLN A 316 -7.50 -18.41 -5.33
C GLN A 316 -8.69 -18.44 -6.29
N ASN A 317 -9.74 -19.23 -6.02
CA ASN A 317 -10.92 -19.28 -6.86
C ASN A 317 -11.66 -17.93 -6.92
N ILE A 318 -11.79 -17.23 -5.78
CA ILE A 318 -12.41 -15.89 -5.75
C ILE A 318 -11.58 -14.91 -6.58
N ILE A 319 -10.25 -14.88 -6.40
CA ILE A 319 -9.39 -13.98 -7.16
C ILE A 319 -9.46 -14.29 -8.66
N LEU A 320 -9.49 -15.56 -9.04
CA LEU A 320 -9.66 -15.98 -10.44
C LEU A 320 -10.97 -15.48 -11.03
N GLN A 321 -12.06 -15.55 -10.26
CA GLN A 321 -13.37 -15.04 -10.68
C GLN A 321 -13.34 -13.50 -10.80
N GLU A 322 -12.81 -12.81 -9.80
CA GLU A 322 -12.71 -11.34 -9.81
C GLU A 322 -11.85 -10.82 -10.97
N ILE A 323 -10.72 -11.47 -11.27
CA ILE A 323 -9.87 -11.13 -12.42
C ILE A 323 -10.60 -11.38 -13.75
N GLU A 324 -11.47 -12.39 -13.81
CA GLU A 324 -12.20 -12.74 -15.03
C GLU A 324 -13.19 -11.66 -15.44
N GLU A 325 -13.82 -11.02 -14.47
CA GLU A 325 -14.81 -9.95 -14.64
C GLU A 325 -14.20 -8.53 -14.48
N PHE A 326 -12.88 -8.45 -14.34
CA PHE A 326 -12.19 -7.21 -13.99
C PHE A 326 -12.15 -6.22 -15.15
N ASP A 327 -12.64 -5.01 -14.94
CA ASP A 327 -12.73 -3.94 -15.93
C ASP A 327 -11.69 -2.82 -15.76
N GLY A 328 -10.88 -2.89 -14.70
CA GLY A 328 -9.88 -1.88 -14.33
C GLY A 328 -8.46 -2.20 -14.80
N ILE A 329 -7.50 -1.70 -14.02
CA ILE A 329 -6.06 -1.94 -14.21
C ILE A 329 -5.54 -2.71 -13.01
N LEU A 330 -5.13 -3.96 -13.21
CA LEU A 330 -4.49 -4.79 -12.20
C LEU A 330 -3.05 -5.07 -12.60
N ILE A 331 -2.11 -4.77 -11.74
CA ILE A 331 -0.70 -5.14 -11.90
C ILE A 331 -0.29 -5.99 -10.70
N ALA A 332 0.28 -7.15 -10.96
CA ALA A 332 0.81 -8.02 -9.93
C ALA A 332 2.31 -8.22 -10.11
N THR A 333 3.04 -8.41 -9.00
CA THR A 333 4.46 -8.78 -9.02
C THR A 333 4.68 -10.13 -8.37
N THR A 334 5.61 -10.93 -8.91
CA THR A 334 6.02 -12.22 -8.35
C THR A 334 7.50 -12.49 -8.55
N ASN A 335 8.13 -13.16 -7.59
CA ASN A 335 9.49 -13.68 -7.70
C ASN A 335 9.50 -15.13 -8.22
N LEU A 336 8.37 -15.85 -8.14
CA LEU A 336 8.25 -17.29 -8.32
C LEU A 336 7.30 -17.66 -9.48
N ALA A 337 7.47 -17.05 -10.66
CA ALA A 337 6.61 -17.32 -11.83
C ALA A 337 6.59 -18.81 -12.25
N CYS A 338 7.67 -19.56 -12.00
CA CYS A 338 7.74 -21.00 -12.28
C CYS A 338 6.77 -21.85 -11.46
N ASN A 339 6.30 -21.33 -10.32
CA ASN A 339 5.36 -22.00 -9.43
C ASN A 339 3.92 -21.52 -9.61
N MET A 340 3.64 -20.68 -10.59
CA MET A 340 2.30 -20.14 -10.85
C MET A 340 1.33 -21.25 -11.31
N ASP A 341 0.09 -21.16 -10.83
CA ASP A 341 -1.01 -21.99 -11.32
C ASP A 341 -1.38 -21.56 -12.76
N GLU A 342 -1.55 -22.50 -13.66
CA GLU A 342 -1.90 -22.25 -15.06
C GLU A 342 -3.21 -21.48 -15.23
N ALA A 343 -4.14 -21.59 -14.26
CA ALA A 343 -5.39 -20.85 -14.28
C ALA A 343 -5.16 -19.35 -14.17
N PHE A 344 -4.19 -18.92 -13.34
CA PHE A 344 -3.78 -17.52 -13.26
C PHE A 344 -3.02 -17.11 -14.52
N GLU A 345 -2.12 -17.94 -15.02
CA GLU A 345 -1.31 -17.63 -16.18
C GLU A 345 -2.16 -17.22 -17.40
N ARG A 346 -3.29 -17.88 -17.61
CA ARG A 346 -4.20 -17.60 -18.76
C ARG A 346 -4.97 -16.29 -18.61
N ARG A 347 -5.07 -15.73 -17.41
CA ARG A 347 -5.83 -14.50 -17.12
C ARG A 347 -5.01 -13.23 -17.23
N PHE A 348 -3.68 -13.34 -17.12
CA PHE A 348 -2.80 -12.21 -17.35
C PHE A 348 -2.66 -11.91 -18.84
N LEU A 349 -3.14 -10.73 -19.24
CA LEU A 349 -3.03 -10.25 -20.62
C LEU A 349 -1.57 -9.94 -21.02
N TYR A 350 -0.84 -9.33 -20.07
CA TYR A 350 0.58 -9.03 -20.24
C TYR A 350 1.39 -9.76 -19.18
N LYS A 351 2.46 -10.43 -19.62
CA LYS A 351 3.44 -11.10 -18.76
C LYS A 351 4.79 -10.55 -19.15
N ILE A 352 5.39 -9.75 -18.27
CA ILE A 352 6.66 -9.07 -18.52
C ILE A 352 7.69 -9.66 -17.57
N GLU A 353 8.70 -10.32 -18.12
CA GLU A 353 9.81 -10.83 -17.35
C GLU A 353 10.87 -9.75 -17.18
N LEU A 354 11.21 -9.41 -15.93
CA LEU A 354 12.31 -8.53 -15.60
C LEU A 354 13.52 -9.39 -15.21
N LYS A 355 14.47 -9.52 -16.14
CA LYS A 355 15.70 -10.27 -15.95
C LYS A 355 16.75 -9.43 -15.20
N LYS A 356 17.80 -10.09 -14.76
CA LYS A 356 19.00 -9.38 -14.36
C LYS A 356 19.47 -8.48 -15.49
N PRO A 357 19.98 -7.27 -15.20
CA PRO A 357 20.44 -6.35 -16.22
C PRO A 357 21.66 -6.93 -16.97
N GLU A 358 21.67 -6.78 -18.28
CA GLU A 358 22.82 -7.08 -19.14
C GLU A 358 24.00 -6.15 -18.79
N ARG A 359 25.21 -6.53 -19.20
CA ARG A 359 26.44 -5.81 -18.87
C ARG A 359 26.37 -4.29 -19.10
N GLU A 360 25.84 -3.89 -20.23
CA GLU A 360 25.75 -2.47 -20.59
C GLU A 360 24.71 -1.73 -19.76
N VAL A 361 23.60 -2.41 -19.45
CA VAL A 361 22.55 -1.88 -18.56
C VAL A 361 23.04 -1.79 -17.12
N LYS A 362 23.77 -2.82 -16.63
CA LYS A 362 24.46 -2.80 -15.33
C LYS A 362 25.40 -1.60 -15.22
N ALA A 363 26.22 -1.35 -16.25
CA ALA A 363 27.14 -0.22 -16.25
C ALA A 363 26.40 1.13 -16.14
N LYS A 364 25.25 1.27 -16.81
CA LYS A 364 24.38 2.45 -16.65
C LYS A 364 23.83 2.59 -15.24
N ILE A 365 23.40 1.49 -14.62
CA ILE A 365 22.91 1.48 -13.23
C ILE A 365 24.06 1.92 -12.29
N TRP A 366 25.24 1.35 -12.41
CA TRP A 366 26.43 1.74 -11.63
C TRP A 366 26.72 3.24 -11.77
N SER A 367 26.79 3.74 -13.01
CA SER A 367 27.06 5.16 -13.27
C SER A 367 25.97 6.09 -12.74
N SER A 368 24.72 5.64 -12.73
CA SER A 368 23.59 6.41 -12.18
C SER A 368 23.64 6.52 -10.66
N MET A 369 23.99 5.42 -9.98
CA MET A 369 24.03 5.37 -8.52
C MET A 369 25.32 5.93 -7.93
N LEU A 370 26.45 5.78 -8.64
CA LEU A 370 27.76 6.22 -8.21
C LEU A 370 28.27 7.38 -9.08
N LYS A 371 27.77 8.59 -8.84
CA LYS A 371 28.01 9.80 -9.67
C LYS A 371 29.47 10.14 -9.99
N LYS A 372 30.47 9.64 -9.22
CA LYS A 372 31.89 9.87 -9.44
C LYS A 372 32.63 8.67 -10.04
N LEU A 373 31.91 7.60 -10.37
CA LEU A 373 32.49 6.42 -10.99
C LEU A 373 32.79 6.71 -12.46
N SER A 374 33.99 6.33 -12.94
CA SER A 374 34.30 6.45 -14.37
C SER A 374 33.44 5.46 -15.18
N LYS A 375 33.28 5.70 -16.48
CA LYS A 375 32.56 4.76 -17.35
C LYS A 375 33.27 3.42 -17.47
N ASP A 376 34.60 3.44 -17.46
CA ASP A 376 35.44 2.24 -17.56
C ASP A 376 35.32 1.39 -16.27
N ASP A 377 35.35 2.05 -15.08
CA ASP A 377 35.14 1.37 -13.82
C ASP A 377 33.71 0.79 -13.68
N ALA A 378 32.71 1.54 -14.14
CA ALA A 378 31.32 1.04 -14.19
C ALA A 378 31.20 -0.20 -15.06
N LEU A 379 31.85 -0.22 -16.22
CA LEU A 379 31.87 -1.35 -17.12
C LEU A 379 32.67 -2.52 -16.53
N HIS A 380 33.77 -2.25 -15.86
CA HIS A 380 34.56 -3.22 -15.13
C HIS A 380 33.73 -3.93 -14.05
N LEU A 381 33.07 -3.17 -13.16
CA LEU A 381 32.17 -3.73 -12.13
C LEU A 381 31.02 -4.52 -12.75
N ALA A 382 30.42 -4.03 -13.84
CA ALA A 382 29.33 -4.68 -14.53
C ALA A 382 29.75 -6.03 -15.17
N THR A 383 31.02 -6.16 -15.54
CA THR A 383 31.59 -7.38 -16.12
C THR A 383 31.95 -8.40 -15.03
N ARG A 384 32.52 -7.91 -13.94
CA ARG A 384 33.05 -8.74 -12.85
C ARG A 384 31.93 -9.31 -11.95
N PHE A 385 30.87 -8.54 -11.71
CA PHE A 385 29.80 -8.90 -10.79
C PHE A 385 28.47 -9.09 -11.52
N ASP A 386 27.86 -10.28 -11.37
CA ASP A 386 26.54 -10.56 -11.92
C ASP A 386 25.42 -10.14 -10.96
N PHE A 387 25.31 -8.83 -10.71
CA PHE A 387 24.38 -8.25 -9.78
C PHE A 387 23.05 -7.85 -10.42
N SER A 388 21.98 -7.96 -9.63
CA SER A 388 20.70 -7.32 -9.89
C SER A 388 20.77 -5.82 -9.56
N GLY A 389 19.76 -5.06 -9.98
CA GLY A 389 19.66 -3.63 -9.63
C GLY A 389 19.64 -3.38 -8.13
N GLY A 390 18.96 -4.22 -7.36
CA GLY A 390 18.90 -4.12 -5.90
C GLY A 390 20.25 -4.38 -5.22
N GLN A 391 21.03 -5.34 -5.70
CA GLN A 391 22.38 -5.57 -5.18
C GLN A 391 23.30 -4.39 -5.47
N ILE A 392 23.19 -3.78 -6.66
CA ILE A 392 23.95 -2.56 -6.98
C ILE A 392 23.54 -1.41 -6.06
N GLU A 393 22.24 -1.27 -5.77
CA GLU A 393 21.71 -0.27 -4.83
C GLU A 393 22.27 -0.47 -3.41
N ASN A 394 22.35 -1.72 -2.92
CA ASN A 394 22.95 -2.03 -1.61
C ASN A 394 24.42 -1.59 -1.54
N VAL A 395 25.23 -1.93 -2.54
CA VAL A 395 26.64 -1.50 -2.61
C VAL A 395 26.76 0.03 -2.67
N ALA A 396 25.91 0.69 -3.46
CA ALA A 396 25.89 2.15 -3.54
C ALA A 396 25.50 2.79 -2.20
N ARG A 397 24.57 2.19 -1.47
CA ARG A 397 24.15 2.62 -0.13
C ARG A 397 25.28 2.45 0.90
N THR A 398 25.96 1.31 0.90
CA THR A 398 27.13 1.07 1.76
C THR A 398 28.20 2.13 1.54
N ARG A 399 28.55 2.40 0.26
CA ARG A 399 29.49 3.47 -0.08
C ARG A 399 29.03 4.86 0.39
N ALA A 400 27.75 5.15 0.29
CA ALA A 400 27.20 6.43 0.76
C ALA A 400 27.32 6.58 2.28
N ILE A 401 27.09 5.50 3.03
CA ILE A 401 27.26 5.47 4.49
C ILE A 401 28.75 5.73 4.84
N ASP A 402 29.67 5.01 4.19
CA ASP A 402 31.10 5.17 4.44
C ASP A 402 31.62 6.57 4.08
N TYR A 403 31.06 7.19 3.03
CA TYR A 403 31.34 8.58 2.72
C TYR A 403 30.89 9.53 3.84
N ILE A 404 29.71 9.32 4.41
CA ILE A 404 29.18 10.13 5.52
C ILE A 404 30.10 10.00 6.75
N LEU A 405 30.58 8.78 7.03
CA LEU A 405 31.41 8.50 8.19
C LEU A 405 32.87 9.00 8.04
N SER A 406 33.45 8.85 6.84
CA SER A 406 34.88 9.10 6.61
C SER A 406 35.18 10.42 5.90
N GLY A 407 34.19 11.07 5.27
CA GLY A 407 34.34 12.27 4.46
C GLY A 407 35.07 12.06 3.13
N ARG A 408 35.46 10.82 2.78
CA ARG A 408 36.18 10.49 1.55
C ARG A 408 35.41 9.52 0.66
N TYR A 409 35.62 9.61 -0.63
CA TYR A 409 35.05 8.67 -1.58
C TYR A 409 35.86 7.37 -1.60
N ALA A 410 35.17 6.24 -1.59
CA ALA A 410 35.77 4.95 -1.74
C ALA A 410 36.47 4.77 -3.11
N SER A 411 37.63 4.17 -3.11
CA SER A 411 38.36 3.75 -4.32
C SER A 411 37.65 2.60 -5.03
N LEU A 412 38.09 2.27 -6.25
CA LEU A 412 37.54 1.11 -6.98
C LEU A 412 37.74 -0.19 -6.20
N ASP A 413 38.92 -0.39 -5.61
CA ASP A 413 39.22 -1.60 -4.81
C ASP A 413 38.27 -1.71 -3.60
N GLU A 414 37.98 -0.61 -2.93
CA GLU A 414 37.02 -0.58 -1.82
C GLU A 414 35.58 -0.87 -2.29
N ILE A 415 35.20 -0.36 -3.45
CA ILE A 415 33.87 -0.69 -4.05
C ILE A 415 33.81 -2.19 -4.41
N GLU A 416 34.89 -2.76 -4.92
CA GLU A 416 34.97 -4.20 -5.17
C GLU A 416 34.87 -5.03 -3.88
N ALA A 417 35.48 -4.56 -2.79
CA ALA A 417 35.32 -5.18 -1.48
C ALA A 417 33.87 -5.16 -0.99
N TYR A 418 33.16 -4.04 -1.17
CA TYR A 418 31.70 -3.99 -0.89
C TYR A 418 30.90 -4.95 -1.78
N CYS A 419 31.27 -5.06 -3.06
CA CYS A 419 30.64 -6.05 -3.95
C CYS A 419 30.87 -7.48 -3.48
N GLN A 420 32.07 -7.79 -2.97
CA GLN A 420 32.37 -9.12 -2.43
C GLN A 420 31.58 -9.42 -1.16
N SER A 421 31.37 -8.42 -0.29
CA SER A 421 30.57 -8.58 0.93
C SER A 421 29.06 -8.71 0.65
N GLU A 422 28.57 -8.20 -0.48
CA GLU A 422 27.19 -8.38 -0.90
C GLU A 422 26.88 -9.83 -1.34
N ILE A 423 27.92 -10.60 -1.67
CA ILE A 423 27.79 -12.02 -2.02
C ILE A 423 27.88 -12.84 -0.74
N LEU A 424 26.72 -13.38 -0.27
CA LEU A 424 26.68 -14.26 0.90
C LEU A 424 27.49 -15.55 0.68
N ASP A 425 28.25 -15.95 1.69
CA ASP A 425 29.24 -17.06 1.62
C ASP A 425 28.65 -18.42 1.24
N ASP A 426 27.38 -18.70 1.52
CA ASP A 426 26.71 -19.97 1.17
C ASP A 426 26.74 -20.33 -0.32
N ARG A 427 27.07 -19.37 -1.19
CA ARG A 427 27.24 -19.62 -2.63
C ARG A 427 28.70 -19.94 -3.03
N LYS A 428 29.65 -19.63 -2.18
CA LYS A 428 31.08 -19.94 -2.43
C LYS A 428 31.36 -21.42 -2.30
N GLU A 429 30.70 -22.11 -1.35
CA GLU A 429 30.93 -23.55 -1.10
C GLU A 429 30.38 -24.45 -2.22
N ARG A 430 29.32 -24.05 -2.93
CA ARG A 430 28.75 -24.87 -4.03
C ARG A 430 29.62 -24.93 -5.29
N HIS A 431 30.57 -24.03 -5.49
CA HIS A 431 31.50 -24.06 -6.61
C HIS A 431 32.76 -24.89 -6.33
N HIS A 432 33.06 -25.22 -5.05
CA HIS A 432 34.23 -26.04 -4.71
C HIS A 432 33.93 -27.54 -4.64
N ILE A 433 32.67 -27.97 -4.60
CA ILE A 433 32.29 -29.39 -4.50
C ILE A 433 32.18 -30.08 -5.89
N ALA A 434 32.18 -29.33 -6.98
CA ALA A 434 32.07 -29.88 -8.33
C ALA A 434 33.44 -30.33 -8.95
N GLY A 435 34.52 -30.35 -8.18
CA GLY A 435 35.88 -30.56 -8.68
C GLY A 435 36.59 -31.82 -8.22
N PHE A 436 35.94 -32.74 -7.47
CA PHE A 436 36.56 -34.00 -7.08
C PHE A 436 35.64 -35.19 -7.33
N ALA A 437 35.66 -35.70 -8.54
CA ALA A 437 35.35 -37.08 -8.90
C ALA A 437 36.09 -37.40 -10.21
N ALA A 438 37.30 -37.89 -10.10
CA ALA A 438 37.98 -38.71 -11.10
C ALA A 438 38.66 -39.85 -10.37
#